data_2267cbb0896f81d002bb0c7ff03e3670
#
_entry.id   2267cbb0896f81d002bb0c7ff03e3670
#
_cell.length_a   1.000
_cell.length_b   1.000
_cell.length_c   1.000
_cell.angle_alpha   90.00
_cell.angle_beta   90.00
_cell.angle_gamma   90.00
#
_symmetry.space_group_name_H-M   'P 1'
#
loop_
_entity.id
_entity.type
_entity.pdbx_description
1 polymer ?
#
loop_
_entity_poly.entity_id
_entity_poly.type
_entity_poly.pdbx_seq_one_letter_code
_entity_poly.pdbx_strand_id
1 'polypeptide(L)'
;MNVINFLTALVITLCVNASPAVSNERHSKYEMPALMMVTWAEWPDDPKQQDVMAQFIRSNGFNSVEVEIDKLEMCRRNELYARLGDGDLNRLLKNAEKLKDDESVFAYFISDRRRRNSFPAFANIAKAFQKADPNHPTMFINRANWNEFYEFTEQVKPMLLDFYHYHWDGRRHPERRYIYLSSFRELGVKNGIPIMRCVGGNVPINQLRQTIYTSLAYGIKGFHFWPPWMFSINKENDKPILKDGKIVPRINVPSLATVAKEIKPLGPTLVKLTSTAVYHTTPVHPNAPGAAPFPKDHWLQLSGEQMLAGFFKGKDNLKYFMIVNCDHTQARSTNITMNGKIKTVQKLSKQNGEWENITLKDSKNSTFFLNISEGNGEVFRVFNKD
;
A
#
# COMPACT_ATOMS: atom_id res chain seq x y z
N MET A 1 17.13 13.80 -39.84
CA MET A 1 17.74 12.89 -38.86
C MET A 1 17.90 13.67 -37.55
N ASN A 2 17.10 13.33 -36.56
CA ASN A 2 16.81 14.18 -35.41
C ASN A 2 17.81 13.94 -34.25
N VAL A 3 18.47 15.03 -33.85
CA VAL A 3 19.49 15.11 -32.76
C VAL A 3 18.84 15.14 -31.34
N ILE A 4 17.53 14.90 -31.21
CA ILE A 4 16.79 15.12 -29.94
C ILE A 4 16.74 13.87 -29.04
N ASN A 5 17.17 12.70 -29.53
CA ASN A 5 17.01 11.45 -28.75
C ASN A 5 18.23 11.05 -27.87
N PHE A 6 19.30 11.84 -27.83
CA PHE A 6 20.52 11.47 -27.07
C PHE A 6 20.67 12.16 -25.71
N LEU A 7 19.89 13.18 -25.42
CA LEU A 7 20.01 13.93 -24.16
C LEU A 7 19.17 13.38 -23.01
N THR A 8 18.19 12.53 -23.28
CA THR A 8 17.29 11.99 -22.24
C THR A 8 17.89 10.76 -21.51
N ALA A 9 18.85 10.09 -22.13
CA ALA A 9 19.50 8.90 -21.53
C ALA A 9 20.63 9.26 -20.55
N LEU A 10 21.24 10.43 -20.67
CA LEU A 10 22.41 10.82 -19.87
C LEU A 10 22.07 11.40 -18.50
N VAL A 11 20.84 11.90 -18.31
CA VAL A 11 20.41 12.52 -17.03
C VAL A 11 20.00 11.46 -15.98
N ILE A 12 19.65 10.24 -16.40
CA ILE A 12 19.17 9.19 -15.48
C ILE A 12 20.34 8.46 -14.79
N THR A 13 21.53 8.43 -15.39
CA THR A 13 22.67 7.68 -14.87
C THR A 13 23.48 8.43 -13.79
N LEU A 14 23.32 9.75 -13.67
CA LEU A 14 24.09 10.58 -12.73
C LEU A 14 23.43 10.78 -11.37
N CYS A 15 22.19 10.32 -11.17
CA CYS A 15 21.50 10.47 -9.87
C CYS A 15 21.67 9.27 -8.91
N VAL A 16 22.41 8.24 -9.28
CA VAL A 16 22.49 7.00 -8.48
C VAL A 16 23.64 6.99 -7.47
N ASN A 17 24.62 7.90 -7.55
CA ASN A 17 25.86 7.78 -6.78
C ASN A 17 26.20 8.92 -5.82
N ALA A 18 25.25 9.72 -5.37
CA ALA A 18 25.50 10.71 -4.31
C ALA A 18 24.38 10.71 -3.30
N SER A 19 24.44 9.82 -2.31
CA SER A 19 23.67 10.00 -1.08
C SER A 19 24.47 10.92 -0.14
N PRO A 20 24.08 12.18 0.03
CA PRO A 20 24.61 12.95 1.15
C PRO A 20 24.00 12.38 2.43
N ALA A 21 24.84 12.08 3.42
CA ALA A 21 24.44 11.82 4.78
C ALA A 21 23.76 13.08 5.34
N VAL A 22 22.44 13.18 5.19
CA VAL A 22 21.63 14.23 5.82
C VAL A 22 21.19 13.68 7.16
N SER A 23 21.65 14.31 8.24
CA SER A 23 21.16 14.09 9.58
C SER A 23 19.64 14.31 9.63
N ASN A 24 18.87 13.26 9.84
CA ASN A 24 17.43 13.28 9.77
C ASN A 24 16.79 13.22 11.15
N GLU A 25 16.45 14.36 11.69
CA GLU A 25 15.49 14.47 12.81
C GLU A 25 14.01 14.51 12.34
N ARG A 26 13.68 13.86 11.24
CA ARG A 26 12.32 13.84 10.71
C ARG A 26 11.77 12.41 10.67
N HIS A 27 11.64 11.78 11.81
CA HIS A 27 10.82 10.60 11.88
C HIS A 27 9.37 11.02 12.17
N SER A 28 8.47 10.76 11.22
CA SER A 28 7.04 10.71 11.52
C SER A 28 6.88 9.73 12.69
N LYS A 29 6.31 10.19 13.80
CA LYS A 29 5.98 9.30 14.92
C LYS A 29 4.78 8.41 14.64
N TYR A 30 4.12 8.61 13.48
CA TYR A 30 2.90 7.90 13.14
C TYR A 30 3.21 6.47 12.69
N GLU A 31 2.72 5.53 13.46
CA GLU A 31 2.71 4.11 13.10
C GLU A 31 1.27 3.73 12.69
N MET A 32 1.12 3.15 11.50
CA MET A 32 -0.17 2.67 11.03
C MET A 32 -0.72 1.61 11.98
N PRO A 33 -1.95 1.73 12.51
CA PRO A 33 -2.51 0.75 13.44
C PRO A 33 -2.78 -0.60 12.79
N ALA A 34 -3.02 -0.62 11.48
CA ALA A 34 -3.23 -1.82 10.68
C ALA A 34 -2.84 -1.60 9.22
N LEU A 35 -2.75 -2.69 8.45
CA LEU A 35 -2.76 -2.59 6.99
C LEU A 35 -4.15 -2.10 6.56
N MET A 36 -4.23 -0.84 6.14
CA MET A 36 -5.53 -0.23 5.84
C MET A 36 -6.10 -0.67 4.50
N MET A 37 -7.35 -1.09 4.54
CA MET A 37 -8.18 -1.38 3.38
C MET A 37 -9.37 -0.44 3.41
N VAL A 38 -9.22 0.71 2.76
CA VAL A 38 -10.18 1.82 2.81
C VAL A 38 -11.13 1.75 1.62
N THR A 39 -12.42 1.91 1.86
CA THR A 39 -13.40 2.16 0.81
C THR A 39 -14.12 3.48 1.06
N TRP A 40 -14.50 4.14 -0.02
CA TRP A 40 -15.39 5.29 0.02
C TRP A 40 -16.81 4.87 -0.35
N ALA A 41 -17.79 5.51 0.26
CA ALA A 41 -19.20 5.33 -0.05
C ALA A 41 -20.04 6.50 0.42
N GLU A 42 -21.11 6.79 -0.29
CA GLU A 42 -22.21 7.59 0.25
C GLU A 42 -23.00 6.75 1.26
N TRP A 43 -23.13 7.27 2.46
CA TRP A 43 -23.77 6.54 3.55
C TRP A 43 -25.29 6.77 3.58
N PRO A 44 -26.10 5.74 3.91
CA PRO A 44 -27.52 5.91 4.19
C PRO A 44 -27.76 6.88 5.37
N ASP A 45 -28.92 7.52 5.38
CA ASP A 45 -29.28 8.40 6.50
C ASP A 45 -29.76 7.60 7.74
N ASP A 46 -30.40 6.45 7.51
CA ASP A 46 -30.89 5.56 8.56
C ASP A 46 -29.75 4.83 9.28
N PRO A 47 -29.57 5.00 10.61
CA PRO A 47 -28.50 4.34 11.37
C PRO A 47 -28.48 2.81 11.25
N LYS A 48 -29.65 2.15 11.13
CA LYS A 48 -29.70 0.69 10.93
C LYS A 48 -29.14 0.27 9.59
N GLN A 49 -29.40 1.04 8.54
CA GLN A 49 -28.85 0.79 7.22
C GLN A 49 -27.34 1.09 7.18
N GLN A 50 -26.88 2.08 7.96
CA GLN A 50 -25.44 2.34 8.13
C GLN A 50 -24.74 1.13 8.75
N ASP A 51 -25.29 0.54 9.80
CA ASP A 51 -24.71 -0.66 10.43
C ASP A 51 -24.72 -1.87 9.48
N VAL A 52 -25.79 -2.08 8.70
CA VAL A 52 -25.83 -3.12 7.66
C VAL A 52 -24.72 -2.92 6.63
N MET A 53 -24.50 -1.69 6.19
CA MET A 53 -23.43 -1.35 5.24
C MET A 53 -22.03 -1.55 5.85
N ALA A 54 -21.82 -1.12 7.08
CA ALA A 54 -20.56 -1.29 7.79
C ALA A 54 -20.20 -2.78 7.96
N GLN A 55 -21.18 -3.59 8.37
CA GLN A 55 -21.01 -5.05 8.49
C GLN A 55 -20.71 -5.71 7.14
N PHE A 56 -21.37 -5.27 6.06
CA PHE A 56 -21.07 -5.74 4.71
C PHE A 56 -19.63 -5.42 4.31
N ILE A 57 -19.16 -4.19 4.53
CA ILE A 57 -17.78 -3.75 4.25
C ILE A 57 -16.79 -4.63 5.02
N ARG A 58 -17.00 -4.79 6.33
CA ARG A 58 -16.12 -5.58 7.20
C ARG A 58 -16.09 -7.07 6.84
N SER A 59 -17.24 -7.68 6.55
CA SER A 59 -17.33 -9.09 6.15
C SER A 59 -16.61 -9.40 4.84
N ASN A 60 -16.40 -8.38 4.00
CA ASN A 60 -15.63 -8.46 2.76
C ASN A 60 -14.13 -8.15 2.95
N GLY A 61 -13.62 -8.05 4.19
CA GLY A 61 -12.20 -7.94 4.50
C GLY A 61 -11.68 -6.50 4.58
N PHE A 62 -12.53 -5.51 4.43
CA PHE A 62 -12.15 -4.11 4.62
C PHE A 62 -12.22 -3.73 6.10
N ASN A 63 -11.31 -2.89 6.53
CA ASN A 63 -11.21 -2.46 7.92
C ASN A 63 -11.31 -0.95 8.11
N SER A 64 -11.48 -0.20 7.03
CA SER A 64 -11.55 1.26 7.10
C SER A 64 -12.51 1.84 6.06
N VAL A 65 -13.11 2.95 6.42
CA VAL A 65 -14.06 3.70 5.58
C VAL A 65 -13.80 5.20 5.65
N GLU A 66 -14.14 5.91 4.58
CA GLU A 66 -14.23 7.36 4.61
C GLU A 66 -15.62 7.77 5.07
N VAL A 67 -15.68 8.61 6.10
CA VAL A 67 -16.92 9.08 6.71
C VAL A 67 -16.80 10.50 7.21
N GLU A 68 -17.94 11.18 7.34
CA GLU A 68 -18.07 12.40 8.12
C GLU A 68 -18.04 12.10 9.61
N ILE A 69 -17.74 13.13 10.42
CA ILE A 69 -17.58 13.00 11.87
C ILE A 69 -18.83 12.49 12.59
N ASP A 70 -20.00 12.80 12.10
CA ASP A 70 -21.30 12.35 12.67
C ASP A 70 -21.51 10.82 12.55
N LYS A 71 -20.73 10.15 11.69
CA LYS A 71 -20.78 8.70 11.50
C LYS A 71 -19.68 7.94 12.24
N LEU A 72 -18.84 8.64 13.01
CA LEU A 72 -17.73 8.01 13.75
C LEU A 72 -18.23 6.97 14.76
N GLU A 73 -19.36 7.20 15.41
CA GLU A 73 -19.94 6.23 16.34
C GLU A 73 -20.37 4.92 15.65
N MET A 74 -20.82 4.98 14.42
CA MET A 74 -21.08 3.79 13.60
C MET A 74 -19.78 3.02 13.34
N CYS A 75 -18.68 3.72 13.06
CA CYS A 75 -17.36 3.07 12.89
C CYS A 75 -16.92 2.33 14.16
N ARG A 76 -17.06 2.96 15.34
CA ARG A 76 -16.74 2.35 16.65
C ARG A 76 -17.55 1.08 16.89
N ARG A 77 -18.88 1.14 16.73
CA ARG A 77 -19.77 -0.02 16.93
C ARG A 77 -19.44 -1.20 16.00
N ASN A 78 -18.95 -0.89 14.80
CA ASN A 78 -18.66 -1.91 13.77
C ASN A 78 -17.16 -2.23 13.65
N GLU A 79 -16.30 -1.75 14.56
CA GLU A 79 -14.86 -1.97 14.58
C GLU A 79 -14.20 -1.63 13.23
N LEU A 80 -14.58 -0.50 12.65
CA LEU A 80 -13.98 0.07 11.44
C LEU A 80 -13.14 1.29 11.81
N TYR A 81 -12.01 1.42 11.18
CA TYR A 81 -11.23 2.65 11.23
C TYR A 81 -11.87 3.73 10.36
N ALA A 82 -11.99 4.93 10.91
CA ALA A 82 -12.53 6.08 10.21
C ALA A 82 -11.41 6.91 9.56
N ARG A 83 -11.48 7.09 8.25
CA ARG A 83 -10.84 8.20 7.57
C ARG A 83 -11.84 9.35 7.57
N LEU A 84 -11.63 10.31 8.47
CA LEU A 84 -12.57 11.41 8.65
C LEU A 84 -12.41 12.44 7.55
N GLY A 85 -13.43 12.59 6.70
CA GLY A 85 -13.57 13.65 5.72
C GLY A 85 -14.78 14.51 6.08
N ASP A 86 -14.70 15.81 5.85
CA ASP A 86 -15.80 16.73 6.07
C ASP A 86 -15.76 17.83 5.01
N GLY A 87 -16.92 18.23 4.51
CA GLY A 87 -17.03 19.39 3.63
C GLY A 87 -16.60 20.69 4.31
N ASP A 88 -16.64 20.75 5.66
CA ASP A 88 -16.16 21.85 6.48
C ASP A 88 -14.89 21.46 7.29
N LEU A 89 -13.74 21.84 6.77
CA LEU A 89 -12.44 21.61 7.42
C LEU A 89 -12.33 22.32 8.78
N ASN A 90 -13.03 23.43 9.02
CA ASN A 90 -13.00 24.12 10.32
C ASN A 90 -13.76 23.29 11.37
N ARG A 91 -14.89 22.69 10.99
CA ARG A 91 -15.64 21.76 11.85
C ARG A 91 -14.75 20.56 12.20
N LEU A 92 -14.07 19.98 11.23
CA LEU A 92 -13.18 18.85 11.42
C LEU A 92 -12.01 19.19 12.36
N LEU A 93 -11.32 20.31 12.11
CA LEU A 93 -10.22 20.80 12.93
C LEU A 93 -10.64 21.08 14.39
N LYS A 94 -11.81 21.71 14.59
CA LYS A 94 -12.34 21.98 15.94
C LYS A 94 -12.59 20.72 16.76
N ASN A 95 -12.85 19.60 16.10
CA ASN A 95 -13.07 18.30 16.76
C ASN A 95 -11.77 17.48 16.90
N ALA A 96 -10.73 17.79 16.16
CA ALA A 96 -9.50 17.00 16.14
C ALA A 96 -8.89 16.84 17.54
N GLU A 97 -8.84 17.91 18.34
CA GLU A 97 -8.29 17.84 19.71
C GLU A 97 -9.07 16.84 20.60
N LYS A 98 -10.37 16.71 20.42
CA LYS A 98 -11.22 15.77 21.18
C LYS A 98 -11.03 14.32 20.71
N LEU A 99 -10.56 14.13 19.48
CA LEU A 99 -10.42 12.84 18.82
C LEU A 99 -8.98 12.28 18.88
N LYS A 100 -8.04 13.03 19.43
CA LYS A 100 -6.61 12.67 19.42
C LYS A 100 -6.26 11.30 20.02
N ASP A 101 -7.11 10.82 20.93
CA ASP A 101 -6.92 9.52 21.59
C ASP A 101 -7.98 8.49 21.15
N ASP A 102 -8.70 8.73 20.07
CA ASP A 102 -9.73 7.84 19.54
C ASP A 102 -9.13 6.82 18.57
N GLU A 103 -8.95 5.60 19.03
CA GLU A 103 -8.36 4.50 18.24
C GLU A 103 -9.15 4.15 16.97
N SER A 104 -10.42 4.59 16.86
CA SER A 104 -11.23 4.37 15.66
C SER A 104 -10.88 5.37 14.54
N VAL A 105 -10.23 6.48 14.86
CA VAL A 105 -9.76 7.45 13.86
C VAL A 105 -8.38 7.01 13.38
N PHE A 106 -8.17 6.88 12.07
CA PHE A 106 -6.82 6.64 11.57
C PHE A 106 -6.23 7.80 10.78
N ALA A 107 -7.04 8.67 10.21
CA ALA A 107 -6.56 9.84 9.47
C ALA A 107 -7.66 10.89 9.24
N TYR A 108 -7.25 12.14 9.01
CA TYR A 108 -8.10 13.22 8.53
C TYR A 108 -7.92 13.40 7.03
N PHE A 109 -8.96 13.15 6.25
CA PHE A 109 -8.95 13.37 4.81
C PHE A 109 -9.14 14.85 4.49
N ILE A 110 -8.11 15.50 3.97
CA ILE A 110 -8.13 16.94 3.74
C ILE A 110 -8.49 17.24 2.30
N SER A 111 -7.98 16.44 1.36
CA SER A 111 -8.18 16.78 -0.04
C SER A 111 -7.74 15.74 -1.06
N ASP A 112 -8.40 15.79 -2.22
CA ASP A 112 -8.06 15.02 -3.43
C ASP A 112 -7.44 15.93 -4.50
N ARG A 113 -6.41 15.42 -5.20
CA ARG A 113 -5.85 15.91 -6.48
C ARG A 113 -5.46 17.38 -6.52
N ARG A 114 -4.54 17.82 -5.66
CA ARG A 114 -4.20 19.24 -5.53
C ARG A 114 -3.15 19.74 -6.53
N ARG A 115 -3.25 21.03 -6.82
CA ARG A 115 -2.29 21.74 -7.66
C ARG A 115 -1.15 22.29 -6.81
N ARG A 116 0.03 22.41 -7.40
CA ARG A 116 1.26 22.93 -6.77
C ARG A 116 1.06 24.26 -6.03
N ASN A 117 0.27 25.19 -6.60
CA ASN A 117 -0.02 26.49 -5.98
C ASN A 117 -0.80 26.40 -4.65
N SER A 118 -1.39 25.25 -4.33
CA SER A 118 -2.11 25.01 -3.07
C SER A 118 -1.24 24.44 -1.95
N PHE A 119 0.01 24.06 -2.21
CA PHE A 119 0.89 23.43 -1.23
C PHE A 119 1.14 24.27 0.02
N PRO A 120 1.38 25.61 -0.06
CA PRO A 120 1.52 26.43 1.14
C PRO A 120 0.27 26.44 2.02
N ALA A 121 -0.93 26.46 1.43
CA ALA A 121 -2.18 26.37 2.18
C ALA A 121 -2.32 25.02 2.89
N PHE A 122 -1.96 23.90 2.21
CA PHE A 122 -1.99 22.57 2.81
C PHE A 122 -0.96 22.40 3.90
N ALA A 123 0.21 23.02 3.80
CA ALA A 123 1.19 23.02 4.87
C ALA A 123 0.64 23.68 6.16
N ASN A 124 -0.11 24.76 6.01
CA ASN A 124 -0.76 25.42 7.15
C ASN A 124 -1.88 24.55 7.75
N ILE A 125 -2.69 23.92 6.90
CA ILE A 125 -3.74 22.99 7.35
C ILE A 125 -3.11 21.79 8.08
N ALA A 126 -2.11 21.14 7.48
CA ALA A 126 -1.43 20.00 8.10
C ALA A 126 -0.83 20.37 9.46
N LYS A 127 -0.19 21.53 9.58
CA LYS A 127 0.31 22.06 10.86
C LYS A 127 -0.79 22.29 11.88
N ALA A 128 -1.93 22.85 11.47
CA ALA A 128 -3.06 23.10 12.37
C ALA A 128 -3.62 21.80 12.95
N PHE A 129 -3.83 20.79 12.08
CA PHE A 129 -4.28 19.47 12.52
C PHE A 129 -3.23 18.79 13.41
N GLN A 130 -1.96 18.78 13.04
CA GLN A 130 -0.89 18.17 13.85
C GLN A 130 -0.76 18.82 15.23
N LYS A 131 -1.07 20.12 15.35
CA LYS A 131 -1.11 20.81 16.65
C LYS A 131 -2.32 20.39 17.48
N ALA A 132 -3.49 20.23 16.87
CA ALA A 132 -4.73 19.83 17.54
C ALA A 132 -4.71 18.33 17.88
N ASP A 133 -4.20 17.51 16.97
CA ASP A 133 -4.12 16.06 17.09
C ASP A 133 -2.77 15.56 16.53
N PRO A 134 -1.80 15.33 17.41
CA PRO A 134 -0.49 14.82 17.00
C PRO A 134 -0.49 13.31 16.69
N ASN A 135 -1.57 12.57 17.01
CA ASN A 135 -1.63 11.14 16.91
C ASN A 135 -2.21 10.65 15.57
N HIS A 136 -3.06 11.47 14.92
CA HIS A 136 -3.67 11.08 13.65
C HIS A 136 -3.19 11.99 12.50
N PRO A 137 -2.75 11.38 11.38
CA PRO A 137 -2.21 12.13 10.25
C PRO A 137 -3.30 12.84 9.45
N THR A 138 -2.94 13.97 8.86
CA THR A 138 -3.65 14.50 7.71
C THR A 138 -3.30 13.71 6.46
N MET A 139 -4.30 13.43 5.64
CA MET A 139 -4.19 12.63 4.43
C MET A 139 -4.58 13.44 3.20
N PHE A 140 -3.73 13.38 2.20
CA PHE A 140 -3.92 14.02 0.91
C PHE A 140 -3.78 12.97 -0.17
N ILE A 141 -4.77 12.83 -1.04
CA ILE A 141 -4.64 11.98 -2.22
C ILE A 141 -3.97 12.78 -3.33
N ASN A 142 -2.79 12.35 -3.72
CA ASN A 142 -2.02 13.02 -4.74
C ASN A 142 -2.05 12.22 -6.05
N ARG A 143 -2.05 12.93 -7.20
CA ARG A 143 -1.79 12.27 -8.47
C ARG A 143 -0.32 11.89 -8.54
N ALA A 144 -0.03 10.75 -9.15
CA ALA A 144 1.33 10.32 -9.41
C ALA A 144 1.98 11.22 -10.49
N ASN A 145 2.35 12.43 -10.09
CA ASN A 145 3.29 13.26 -10.80
C ASN A 145 4.54 13.38 -9.93
N TRP A 146 5.62 12.78 -10.38
CA TRP A 146 6.85 12.57 -9.62
C TRP A 146 7.42 13.86 -9.01
N ASN A 147 7.60 14.90 -9.81
CA ASN A 147 8.19 16.16 -9.35
C ASN A 147 7.31 16.86 -8.30
N GLU A 148 5.99 16.82 -8.49
CA GLU A 148 5.05 17.42 -7.56
C GLU A 148 5.00 16.67 -6.22
N PHE A 149 5.27 15.37 -6.22
CA PHE A 149 5.25 14.55 -5.00
C PHE A 149 6.40 14.87 -4.04
N TYR A 150 7.60 15.03 -4.56
CA TYR A 150 8.75 15.46 -3.76
C TYR A 150 8.52 16.84 -3.18
N GLU A 151 8.11 17.78 -4.03
CA GLU A 151 7.84 19.14 -3.61
C GLU A 151 6.71 19.22 -2.58
N PHE A 152 5.63 18.46 -2.78
CA PHE A 152 4.55 18.33 -1.81
C PHE A 152 5.07 17.82 -0.45
N THR A 153 5.84 16.75 -0.46
CA THR A 153 6.35 16.16 0.78
C THR A 153 7.30 17.10 1.52
N GLU A 154 8.12 17.84 0.81
CA GLU A 154 9.04 18.83 1.42
C GLU A 154 8.30 20.06 1.98
N GLN A 155 7.27 20.53 1.30
CA GLN A 155 6.53 21.73 1.73
C GLN A 155 5.48 21.42 2.80
N VAL A 156 4.69 20.36 2.62
CA VAL A 156 3.54 20.02 3.49
C VAL A 156 3.97 19.18 4.68
N LYS A 157 5.01 18.35 4.54
CA LYS A 157 5.53 17.44 5.58
C LYS A 157 4.44 16.54 6.16
N PRO A 158 3.70 15.81 5.32
CA PRO A 158 2.61 14.96 5.77
C PRO A 158 3.14 13.79 6.61
N MET A 159 2.33 13.29 7.55
CA MET A 159 2.63 12.09 8.34
C MET A 159 2.22 10.79 7.63
N LEU A 160 1.36 10.88 6.62
CA LEU A 160 0.86 9.79 5.79
C LEU A 160 0.70 10.28 4.37
N LEU A 161 1.15 9.50 3.39
CA LEU A 161 0.95 9.78 1.98
C LEU A 161 -0.04 8.79 1.37
N ASP A 162 -0.99 9.29 0.60
CA ASP A 162 -1.79 8.48 -0.31
C ASP A 162 -1.58 8.96 -1.74
N PHE A 163 -1.42 8.04 -2.66
CA PHE A 163 -1.23 8.39 -4.05
C PHE A 163 -2.16 7.64 -4.99
N TYR A 164 -2.63 8.36 -5.99
CA TYR A 164 -3.48 7.87 -7.04
C TYR A 164 -2.73 7.80 -8.35
N HIS A 165 -2.61 6.62 -8.92
CA HIS A 165 -2.04 6.43 -10.25
C HIS A 165 -3.16 6.21 -11.27
N TYR A 166 -3.39 7.19 -12.11
CA TYR A 166 -4.54 7.28 -13.01
C TYR A 166 -4.63 6.16 -14.08
N HIS A 167 -3.53 5.47 -14.36
CA HIS A 167 -3.45 4.51 -15.46
C HIS A 167 -3.27 3.07 -14.95
N TRP A 168 -4.17 2.69 -14.09
CA TRP A 168 -4.07 1.52 -13.23
C TRP A 168 -4.44 0.21 -13.87
N ASP A 169 -5.31 0.26 -14.86
CA ASP A 169 -5.87 -0.89 -15.54
C ASP A 169 -4.92 -1.53 -16.56
N GLY A 170 -3.65 -1.16 -16.55
CA GLY A 170 -2.66 -1.67 -17.51
C GLY A 170 -2.86 -1.21 -18.94
N ARG A 171 -3.90 -0.39 -19.22
CA ARG A 171 -4.27 -0.04 -20.58
C ARG A 171 -3.47 1.09 -21.17
N ARG A 172 -2.88 1.98 -20.35
CA ARG A 172 -2.21 3.16 -20.91
C ARG A 172 -0.71 3.23 -20.64
N HIS A 173 -0.21 2.85 -19.47
CA HIS A 173 1.22 2.93 -19.12
C HIS A 173 1.63 1.89 -18.09
N PRO A 174 1.51 0.59 -18.38
CA PRO A 174 1.89 -0.49 -17.44
C PRO A 174 3.37 -0.39 -17.05
N GLU A 175 4.20 0.12 -17.96
CA GLU A 175 5.63 0.32 -17.79
C GLU A 175 5.98 1.30 -16.66
N ARG A 176 5.10 2.23 -16.32
CA ARG A 176 5.36 3.24 -15.27
C ARG A 176 5.08 2.73 -13.86
N ARG A 177 4.48 1.57 -13.71
CA ARG A 177 4.13 0.99 -12.39
C ARG A 177 5.31 0.96 -11.44
N TYR A 178 6.43 0.41 -11.88
CA TYR A 178 7.60 0.22 -11.03
C TYR A 178 8.39 1.50 -10.79
N ILE A 179 8.39 2.43 -11.74
CA ILE A 179 8.95 3.78 -11.53
C ILE A 179 8.24 4.43 -10.35
N TYR A 180 6.91 4.46 -10.35
CA TYR A 180 6.14 5.09 -9.28
C TYR A 180 6.31 4.35 -7.95
N LEU A 181 6.22 3.01 -7.93
CA LEU A 181 6.41 2.23 -6.71
C LEU A 181 7.80 2.44 -6.10
N SER A 182 8.85 2.43 -6.93
CA SER A 182 10.24 2.67 -6.49
C SER A 182 10.38 4.06 -5.87
N SER A 183 9.83 5.04 -6.54
CA SER A 183 9.90 6.43 -6.12
C SER A 183 9.14 6.71 -4.83
N PHE A 184 7.93 6.17 -4.69
CA PHE A 184 7.16 6.31 -3.45
C PHE A 184 7.81 5.57 -2.29
N ARG A 185 8.35 4.37 -2.55
CA ARG A 185 9.13 3.64 -1.56
C ARG A 185 10.30 4.48 -1.08
N GLU A 186 11.10 5.03 -1.98
CA GLU A 186 12.26 5.89 -1.65
C GLU A 186 11.82 7.09 -0.79
N LEU A 187 10.75 7.77 -1.20
CA LEU A 187 10.20 8.91 -0.48
C LEU A 187 9.73 8.52 0.93
N GLY A 188 8.99 7.42 1.06
CA GLY A 188 8.50 6.93 2.33
C GLY A 188 9.63 6.50 3.27
N VAL A 189 10.63 5.78 2.76
CA VAL A 189 11.79 5.34 3.55
C VAL A 189 12.64 6.53 3.99
N LYS A 190 12.95 7.47 3.06
CA LYS A 190 13.73 8.68 3.35
C LYS A 190 13.12 9.53 4.45
N ASN A 191 11.80 9.68 4.45
CA ASN A 191 11.10 10.57 5.37
C ASN A 191 10.47 9.83 6.57
N GLY A 192 10.58 8.48 6.64
CA GLY A 192 9.93 7.69 7.68
C GLY A 192 8.40 7.74 7.63
N ILE A 193 7.81 7.94 6.45
CA ILE A 193 6.38 8.17 6.25
C ILE A 193 5.73 6.91 5.69
N PRO A 194 4.66 6.35 6.30
CA PRO A 194 3.88 5.30 5.68
C PRO A 194 3.21 5.78 4.40
N ILE A 195 3.10 4.90 3.42
CA ILE A 195 2.50 5.21 2.13
C ILE A 195 1.33 4.29 1.88
N MET A 196 0.21 4.89 1.50
CA MET A 196 -0.97 4.22 0.98
C MET A 196 -1.08 4.39 -0.53
N ARG A 197 -1.88 3.55 -1.14
CA ARG A 197 -2.10 3.55 -2.58
C ARG A 197 -3.57 3.47 -2.93
N CYS A 198 -4.04 4.39 -3.77
CA CYS A 198 -5.36 4.28 -4.36
C CYS A 198 -5.37 3.26 -5.50
N VAL A 199 -6.33 2.36 -5.47
CA VAL A 199 -6.47 1.21 -6.36
C VAL A 199 -7.82 1.21 -7.05
N GLY A 200 -7.84 1.06 -8.37
CA GLY A 200 -9.07 0.76 -9.11
C GLY A 200 -9.45 -0.72 -8.94
N GLY A 201 -10.67 -0.99 -8.47
CA GLY A 201 -11.11 -2.36 -8.20
C GLY A 201 -11.75 -3.11 -9.38
N ASN A 202 -11.88 -2.47 -10.54
CA ASN A 202 -12.56 -3.07 -11.71
C ASN A 202 -11.60 -3.76 -12.67
N VAL A 203 -10.83 -4.71 -12.15
CA VAL A 203 -9.89 -5.52 -12.93
C VAL A 203 -10.03 -7.00 -12.56
N PRO A 204 -9.61 -7.94 -13.43
CA PRO A 204 -9.56 -9.36 -13.11
C PRO A 204 -8.79 -9.63 -11.82
N ILE A 205 -9.20 -10.65 -11.07
CA ILE A 205 -8.65 -10.95 -9.74
C ILE A 205 -7.12 -11.09 -9.72
N ASN A 206 -6.54 -11.76 -10.71
CA ASN A 206 -5.09 -11.97 -10.77
C ASN A 206 -4.34 -10.66 -11.07
N GLN A 207 -4.94 -9.76 -11.83
CA GLN A 207 -4.41 -8.41 -12.06
C GLN A 207 -4.51 -7.55 -10.81
N LEU A 208 -5.58 -7.71 -10.02
CA LEU A 208 -5.72 -7.08 -8.72
C LEU A 208 -4.68 -7.61 -7.74
N ARG A 209 -4.49 -8.95 -7.67
CA ARG A 209 -3.42 -9.57 -6.87
C ARG A 209 -2.05 -9.02 -7.24
N GLN A 210 -1.68 -9.05 -8.52
CA GLN A 210 -0.40 -8.50 -8.99
C GLN A 210 -0.19 -7.07 -8.50
N THR A 211 -1.21 -6.28 -8.57
CA THR A 211 -1.21 -4.90 -8.14
C THR A 211 -0.97 -4.73 -6.64
N ILE A 212 -1.71 -5.46 -5.84
CA ILE A 212 -1.65 -5.40 -4.39
C ILE A 212 -0.31 -5.98 -3.91
N TYR A 213 0.05 -7.19 -4.35
CA TYR A 213 1.27 -7.86 -3.89
C TYR A 213 2.55 -7.15 -4.33
N THR A 214 2.61 -6.62 -5.55
CA THR A 214 3.75 -5.78 -5.96
C THR A 214 3.86 -4.52 -5.10
N SER A 215 2.74 -3.90 -4.75
CA SER A 215 2.74 -2.73 -3.87
C SER A 215 3.23 -3.06 -2.46
N LEU A 216 2.76 -4.18 -1.89
CA LEU A 216 3.21 -4.66 -0.58
C LEU A 216 4.71 -4.94 -0.57
N ALA A 217 5.25 -5.56 -1.62
CA ALA A 217 6.68 -5.81 -1.77
C ALA A 217 7.51 -4.52 -1.82
N TYR A 218 6.95 -3.44 -2.34
CA TYR A 218 7.53 -2.10 -2.29
C TYR A 218 7.31 -1.37 -0.96
N GLY A 219 6.62 -1.97 0.01
CA GLY A 219 6.45 -1.42 1.35
C GLY A 219 5.23 -0.53 1.53
N ILE A 220 4.25 -0.60 0.63
CA ILE A 220 2.96 0.10 0.80
C ILE A 220 2.24 -0.45 2.03
N LYS A 221 1.63 0.43 2.83
CA LYS A 221 1.02 0.15 4.14
C LYS A 221 -0.50 0.16 4.15
N GLY A 222 -1.12 0.44 3.01
CA GLY A 222 -2.57 0.44 2.91
C GLY A 222 -3.04 0.73 1.50
N PHE A 223 -4.31 0.44 1.29
CA PHE A 223 -4.97 0.60 -0.01
C PHE A 223 -6.27 1.36 0.16
N HIS A 224 -6.50 2.29 -0.74
CA HIS A 224 -7.73 3.02 -0.89
C HIS A 224 -8.38 2.62 -2.21
N PHE A 225 -9.61 2.14 -2.19
CA PHE A 225 -10.32 1.65 -3.38
C PHE A 225 -11.30 2.70 -3.89
N TRP A 226 -11.10 3.11 -5.14
CA TRP A 226 -11.94 4.08 -5.84
C TRP A 226 -12.26 3.59 -7.26
N PRO A 227 -13.49 3.78 -7.74
CA PRO A 227 -14.73 4.14 -7.03
C PRO A 227 -15.23 3.01 -6.10
N PRO A 228 -16.37 3.21 -5.39
CA PRO A 228 -16.91 2.22 -4.46
C PRO A 228 -17.41 0.98 -5.18
N TRP A 229 -16.49 0.07 -5.48
CA TRP A 229 -16.77 -1.13 -6.26
C TRP A 229 -17.49 -2.24 -5.50
N MET A 230 -17.69 -2.06 -4.20
CA MET A 230 -18.20 -3.13 -3.34
C MET A 230 -19.71 -3.33 -3.43
N PHE A 231 -20.48 -2.30 -3.77
CA PHE A 231 -21.93 -2.36 -3.81
C PHE A 231 -22.49 -1.66 -5.04
N SER A 232 -23.69 -2.07 -5.42
CA SER A 232 -24.47 -1.35 -6.42
C SER A 232 -24.99 -0.06 -5.84
N ILE A 233 -24.86 1.03 -6.58
CA ILE A 233 -25.31 2.36 -6.17
C ILE A 233 -26.54 2.77 -6.97
N ASN A 234 -27.43 3.51 -6.34
CA ASN A 234 -28.49 4.20 -7.02
C ASN A 234 -27.91 5.39 -7.79
N LYS A 235 -28.16 5.47 -9.09
CA LYS A 235 -27.61 6.51 -9.96
C LYS A 235 -28.12 7.92 -9.67
N GLU A 236 -29.22 8.05 -8.94
CA GLU A 236 -29.81 9.34 -8.62
C GLU A 236 -29.16 10.02 -7.41
N ASN A 237 -28.67 9.22 -6.45
CA ASN A 237 -28.15 9.75 -5.18
C ASN A 237 -26.84 9.10 -4.71
N ASP A 238 -26.22 8.27 -5.54
CA ASP A 238 -24.98 7.52 -5.27
C ASP A 238 -24.99 6.65 -3.99
N LYS A 239 -26.16 6.49 -3.34
CA LYS A 239 -26.31 5.65 -2.13
C LYS A 239 -26.34 4.16 -2.50
N PRO A 240 -25.88 3.26 -1.60
CA PRO A 240 -25.97 1.82 -1.81
C PRO A 240 -27.42 1.36 -1.98
N ILE A 241 -27.63 0.43 -2.91
CA ILE A 241 -28.93 -0.22 -3.09
C ILE A 241 -29.08 -1.30 -2.02
N LEU A 242 -30.17 -1.21 -1.25
CA LEU A 242 -30.61 -2.25 -0.33
C LEU A 242 -31.82 -2.98 -0.89
N LYS A 243 -31.80 -4.31 -0.82
CA LYS A 243 -32.94 -5.16 -1.12
C LYS A 243 -33.18 -6.11 0.06
N ASP A 244 -34.38 -6.13 0.58
CA ASP A 244 -34.76 -6.92 1.76
C ASP A 244 -33.82 -6.71 2.96
N GLY A 245 -33.42 -5.45 3.20
CA GLY A 245 -32.52 -5.07 4.29
C GLY A 245 -31.05 -5.49 4.09
N LYS A 246 -30.66 -5.96 2.90
CA LYS A 246 -29.29 -6.39 2.58
C LYS A 246 -28.70 -5.52 1.48
N ILE A 247 -27.39 -5.27 1.57
CA ILE A 247 -26.63 -4.59 0.50
C ILE A 247 -26.66 -5.45 -0.77
N VAL A 248 -26.97 -4.81 -1.90
CA VAL A 248 -26.83 -5.44 -3.22
C VAL A 248 -25.37 -5.32 -3.66
N PRO A 249 -24.61 -6.43 -3.69
CA PRO A 249 -23.21 -6.39 -4.07
C PRO A 249 -23.04 -6.07 -5.56
N ARG A 250 -21.94 -5.46 -5.90
CA ARG A 250 -21.54 -5.31 -7.31
C ARG A 250 -20.89 -6.59 -7.82
N ILE A 251 -20.90 -6.80 -9.13
CA ILE A 251 -20.37 -8.02 -9.78
C ILE A 251 -18.89 -8.31 -9.42
N ASN A 252 -18.09 -7.27 -9.13
CA ASN A 252 -16.67 -7.40 -8.85
C ASN A 252 -16.32 -7.54 -7.35
N VAL A 253 -17.31 -7.50 -6.45
CA VAL A 253 -17.09 -7.65 -5.01
C VAL A 253 -16.38 -8.95 -4.65
N PRO A 254 -16.70 -10.11 -5.24
CA PRO A 254 -15.99 -11.36 -4.91
C PRO A 254 -14.48 -11.27 -5.10
N SER A 255 -14.00 -10.62 -6.17
CA SER A 255 -12.55 -10.45 -6.42
C SER A 255 -11.89 -9.54 -5.37
N LEU A 256 -12.51 -8.41 -5.06
CA LEU A 256 -12.03 -7.49 -4.04
C LEU A 256 -12.01 -8.14 -2.66
N ALA A 257 -13.11 -8.79 -2.27
CA ALA A 257 -13.25 -9.46 -1.00
C ALA A 257 -12.24 -10.61 -0.85
N THR A 258 -12.00 -11.38 -1.92
CA THR A 258 -11.01 -12.45 -1.91
C THR A 258 -9.62 -11.90 -1.63
N VAL A 259 -9.17 -10.88 -2.37
CA VAL A 259 -7.83 -10.30 -2.18
C VAL A 259 -7.73 -9.61 -0.82
N ALA A 260 -8.76 -8.90 -0.37
CA ALA A 260 -8.78 -8.27 0.95
C ALA A 260 -8.62 -9.30 2.08
N LYS A 261 -9.32 -10.44 1.98
CA LYS A 261 -9.22 -11.55 2.94
C LYS A 261 -7.86 -12.25 2.90
N GLU A 262 -7.23 -12.38 1.73
CA GLU A 262 -5.88 -12.94 1.58
C GLU A 262 -4.81 -12.09 2.27
N ILE A 263 -4.92 -10.77 2.20
CA ILE A 263 -3.90 -9.87 2.76
C ILE A 263 -4.16 -9.45 4.20
N LYS A 264 -5.38 -9.57 4.70
CA LYS A 264 -5.75 -9.23 6.07
C LYS A 264 -4.87 -9.92 7.12
N PRO A 265 -4.63 -11.26 7.05
CA PRO A 265 -3.76 -11.96 8.00
C PRO A 265 -2.28 -11.54 7.90
N LEU A 266 -1.83 -11.03 6.75
CA LEU A 266 -0.46 -10.55 6.56
C LEU A 266 -0.25 -9.14 7.18
N GLY A 267 -1.34 -8.41 7.36
CA GLY A 267 -1.35 -7.00 7.78
C GLY A 267 -0.56 -6.72 9.05
N PRO A 268 -0.81 -7.43 10.19
CA PRO A 268 -0.11 -7.20 11.46
C PRO A 268 1.41 -7.31 11.39
N THR A 269 1.91 -8.14 10.46
CA THR A 269 3.34 -8.26 10.18
C THR A 269 3.81 -7.13 9.26
N LEU A 270 3.19 -6.99 8.08
CA LEU A 270 3.67 -6.08 7.04
C LEU A 270 3.65 -4.61 7.47
N VAL A 271 2.70 -4.20 8.29
CA VAL A 271 2.60 -2.81 8.76
C VAL A 271 3.82 -2.40 9.60
N LYS A 272 4.42 -3.33 10.34
CA LYS A 272 5.58 -3.12 11.22
C LYS A 272 6.93 -3.18 10.50
N LEU A 273 6.96 -3.66 9.25
CA LEU A 273 8.21 -3.85 8.50
C LEU A 273 8.59 -2.58 7.74
N THR A 274 9.88 -2.26 7.70
CA THR A 274 10.42 -1.17 6.87
C THR A 274 11.10 -1.76 5.64
N SER A 275 10.72 -1.31 4.44
CA SER A 275 11.34 -1.76 3.20
C SER A 275 12.80 -1.30 3.10
N THR A 276 13.70 -2.24 2.76
CA THR A 276 15.15 -1.98 2.62
C THR A 276 15.61 -2.04 1.17
N ALA A 277 15.04 -2.93 0.36
CA ALA A 277 15.35 -3.07 -1.07
C ALA A 277 14.19 -3.73 -1.82
N VAL A 278 14.19 -3.56 -3.14
CA VAL A 278 13.33 -4.35 -4.05
C VAL A 278 14.15 -4.68 -5.30
N TYR A 279 14.18 -5.95 -5.67
CA TYR A 279 14.90 -6.43 -6.86
C TYR A 279 14.01 -7.31 -7.72
N HIS A 280 14.28 -7.31 -9.02
CA HIS A 280 13.56 -8.10 -10.02
C HIS A 280 14.49 -9.15 -10.64
N THR A 281 13.94 -10.31 -11.00
CA THR A 281 14.67 -11.31 -11.77
C THR A 281 14.99 -10.81 -13.18
N THR A 282 16.07 -11.32 -13.76
CA THR A 282 16.48 -11.01 -15.13
C THR A 282 15.98 -12.09 -16.10
N PRO A 283 15.61 -11.72 -17.33
CA PRO A 283 15.57 -10.35 -17.84
C PRO A 283 14.53 -9.52 -17.11
N VAL A 284 14.88 -8.30 -16.73
CA VAL A 284 13.89 -7.36 -16.20
C VAL A 284 12.86 -7.10 -17.30
N HIS A 285 11.58 -7.24 -16.98
CA HIS A 285 10.53 -7.06 -17.97
C HIS A 285 10.74 -5.76 -18.75
N PRO A 286 10.71 -5.75 -20.10
CA PRO A 286 11.01 -4.57 -20.91
C PRO A 286 10.09 -3.37 -20.60
N ASN A 287 8.90 -3.63 -20.04
CA ASN A 287 7.94 -2.63 -19.62
C ASN A 287 8.00 -2.36 -18.09
N ALA A 288 9.16 -2.55 -17.47
CA ALA A 288 9.37 -2.28 -16.05
C ALA A 288 10.53 -1.29 -15.80
N PRO A 289 10.55 -0.10 -16.44
CA PRO A 289 11.55 0.90 -16.14
C PRO A 289 11.46 1.27 -14.64
N GLY A 290 12.63 1.40 -14.00
CA GLY A 290 12.75 1.61 -12.54
C GLY A 290 12.77 0.30 -11.72
N ALA A 291 12.63 -0.88 -12.34
CA ALA A 291 12.90 -2.15 -11.70
C ALA A 291 14.41 -2.39 -11.65
N ALA A 292 14.96 -2.61 -10.45
CA ALA A 292 16.37 -2.95 -10.27
C ALA A 292 16.58 -4.46 -10.38
N PRO A 293 17.59 -4.95 -11.13
CA PRO A 293 17.95 -6.38 -11.11
C PRO A 293 18.58 -6.77 -9.78
N PHE A 294 18.56 -8.07 -9.44
CA PHE A 294 19.29 -8.57 -8.29
C PHE A 294 20.79 -8.30 -8.42
N PRO A 295 21.47 -7.77 -7.36
CA PRO A 295 22.93 -7.77 -7.29
C PRO A 295 23.46 -9.21 -7.32
N LYS A 296 24.57 -9.46 -8.03
CA LYS A 296 25.14 -10.80 -8.19
C LYS A 296 25.53 -11.46 -6.86
N ASP A 297 25.96 -10.67 -5.91
CA ASP A 297 26.41 -11.06 -4.57
C ASP A 297 25.33 -10.93 -3.47
N HIS A 298 24.08 -10.66 -3.86
CA HIS A 298 23.02 -10.54 -2.87
C HIS A 298 22.79 -11.88 -2.14
N TRP A 299 22.58 -11.82 -0.83
CA TRP A 299 22.45 -12.99 0.03
C TRP A 299 21.29 -13.93 -0.33
N LEU A 300 20.28 -13.43 -1.05
CA LEU A 300 19.16 -14.19 -1.62
C LEU A 300 19.16 -14.01 -3.13
N GLN A 301 19.03 -15.12 -3.84
CA GLN A 301 18.89 -15.15 -5.30
C GLN A 301 17.62 -15.90 -5.68
N LEU A 302 16.97 -15.47 -6.74
CA LEU A 302 15.83 -16.14 -7.36
C LEU A 302 16.24 -16.65 -8.74
N SER A 303 15.83 -17.88 -9.07
CA SER A 303 15.81 -18.35 -10.47
C SER A 303 14.49 -18.00 -11.14
N GLY A 304 14.44 -18.10 -12.47
CA GLY A 304 13.20 -17.87 -13.24
C GLY A 304 13.01 -16.42 -13.63
N GLU A 305 11.87 -16.14 -14.25
CA GLU A 305 11.54 -14.87 -14.86
C GLU A 305 10.31 -14.25 -14.22
N GLN A 306 10.15 -12.92 -14.41
CA GLN A 306 8.97 -12.16 -14.00
C GLN A 306 8.65 -12.27 -12.50
N MET A 307 9.68 -12.40 -11.67
CA MET A 307 9.56 -12.39 -10.22
C MET A 307 10.19 -11.10 -9.66
N LEU A 308 9.70 -10.66 -8.53
CA LEU A 308 10.36 -9.65 -7.72
C LEU A 308 10.47 -10.11 -6.27
N ALA A 309 11.49 -9.60 -5.56
CA ALA A 309 11.57 -9.72 -4.11
C ALA A 309 11.68 -8.35 -3.47
N GLY A 310 10.76 -8.06 -2.54
CA GLY A 310 10.87 -6.96 -1.60
C GLY A 310 11.56 -7.42 -0.32
N PHE A 311 12.51 -6.64 0.18
CA PHE A 311 13.25 -6.92 1.41
C PHE A 311 12.88 -5.94 2.50
N PHE A 312 12.82 -6.44 3.73
CA PHE A 312 12.38 -5.63 4.86
C PHE A 312 13.21 -5.93 6.10
N LYS A 313 13.18 -4.98 7.04
CA LYS A 313 13.64 -5.15 8.42
C LYS A 313 12.49 -4.91 9.39
N GLY A 314 12.44 -5.73 10.43
CA GLY A 314 11.58 -5.56 11.60
C GLY A 314 12.34 -4.94 12.78
N LYS A 315 11.63 -4.65 13.88
CA LYS A 315 12.23 -4.23 15.17
C LYS A 315 13.01 -5.37 15.85
N ASP A 316 12.78 -6.62 15.45
CA ASP A 316 13.40 -7.85 15.96
C ASP A 316 14.74 -8.21 15.29
N ASN A 317 15.23 -7.36 14.40
CA ASN A 317 16.45 -7.56 13.61
C ASN A 317 16.45 -8.80 12.68
N LEU A 318 15.32 -9.49 12.50
CA LEU A 318 15.21 -10.55 11.53
C LEU A 318 15.19 -10.00 10.10
N LYS A 319 15.61 -10.84 9.16
CA LYS A 319 15.48 -10.57 7.72
C LYS A 319 14.10 -11.03 7.26
N TYR A 320 13.39 -10.13 6.61
CA TYR A 320 12.10 -10.42 5.99
C TYR A 320 12.20 -10.20 4.49
N PHE A 321 11.50 -11.00 3.73
CA PHE A 321 11.36 -10.79 2.29
C PHE A 321 9.98 -11.24 1.79
N MET A 322 9.57 -10.66 0.70
CA MET A 322 8.32 -11.00 0.02
C MET A 322 8.64 -11.29 -1.45
N ILE A 323 8.23 -12.45 -1.94
CA ILE A 323 8.39 -12.82 -3.36
C ILE A 323 7.04 -12.70 -4.03
N VAL A 324 7.01 -12.07 -5.21
CA VAL A 324 5.80 -11.82 -5.99
C VAL A 324 5.98 -12.31 -7.41
N ASN A 325 5.00 -13.03 -7.92
CA ASN A 325 4.85 -13.32 -9.33
C ASN A 325 4.31 -12.06 -10.04
N CYS A 326 5.14 -11.45 -10.89
CA CYS A 326 4.77 -10.25 -11.66
C CYS A 326 3.93 -10.56 -12.90
N ASP A 327 3.67 -11.84 -13.19
CA ASP A 327 2.80 -12.28 -14.27
C ASP A 327 1.40 -12.59 -13.71
N HIS A 328 0.40 -11.85 -14.16
CA HIS A 328 -0.99 -12.08 -13.75
C HIS A 328 -1.73 -13.08 -14.66
N THR A 329 -1.05 -13.63 -15.67
CA THR A 329 -1.62 -14.56 -16.65
C THR A 329 -1.19 -15.99 -16.42
N GLN A 330 -0.06 -16.22 -15.76
CA GLN A 330 0.52 -17.54 -15.53
C GLN A 330 1.10 -17.67 -14.13
N ALA A 331 0.95 -18.84 -13.53
CA ALA A 331 1.71 -19.23 -12.36
C ALA A 331 3.19 -19.32 -12.71
N ARG A 332 4.07 -18.90 -11.77
CA ARG A 332 5.52 -18.92 -11.95
C ARG A 332 6.18 -19.67 -10.81
N SER A 333 7.22 -20.40 -11.16
CA SER A 333 8.04 -21.13 -10.20
C SER A 333 9.42 -20.54 -10.09
N THR A 334 10.01 -20.58 -8.90
CA THR A 334 11.36 -20.12 -8.63
C THR A 334 12.07 -21.04 -7.65
N ASN A 335 13.37 -21.24 -7.82
CA ASN A 335 14.22 -21.73 -6.75
C ASN A 335 14.78 -20.51 -6.00
N ILE A 336 14.61 -20.52 -4.70
CA ILE A 336 15.15 -19.51 -3.81
C ILE A 336 16.43 -20.06 -3.23
N THR A 337 17.54 -19.39 -3.46
CA THR A 337 18.85 -19.74 -2.92
C THR A 337 19.30 -18.65 -1.96
N MET A 338 19.65 -19.03 -0.74
CA MET A 338 20.13 -18.11 0.28
C MET A 338 21.55 -18.43 0.68
N ASN A 339 22.43 -17.45 0.54
CA ASN A 339 23.83 -17.54 0.96
C ASN A 339 23.95 -17.20 2.45
N GLY A 340 24.74 -17.98 3.18
CA GLY A 340 25.00 -17.77 4.59
C GLY A 340 24.49 -18.92 5.48
N LYS A 341 24.72 -18.77 6.78
CA LYS A 341 24.35 -19.78 7.77
C LYS A 341 22.88 -19.65 8.15
N ILE A 342 21.98 -20.14 7.31
CA ILE A 342 20.53 -20.11 7.58
C ILE A 342 20.15 -21.27 8.49
N LYS A 343 19.45 -20.99 9.60
CA LYS A 343 18.89 -21.98 10.52
C LYS A 343 17.49 -22.41 10.09
N THR A 344 16.61 -21.42 9.87
CA THR A 344 15.20 -21.68 9.57
C THR A 344 14.65 -20.58 8.67
N VAL A 345 13.77 -20.97 7.77
CA VAL A 345 12.93 -20.07 6.99
C VAL A 345 11.48 -20.36 7.33
N GLN A 346 10.73 -19.30 7.53
CA GLN A 346 9.29 -19.43 7.80
C GLN A 346 8.51 -18.61 6.78
N LYS A 347 7.35 -19.11 6.37
CA LYS A 347 6.37 -18.43 5.51
C LYS A 347 5.21 -17.96 6.37
N LEU A 348 4.72 -16.75 6.10
CA LEU A 348 3.53 -16.19 6.74
C LEU A 348 2.27 -16.73 6.06
N SER A 349 1.42 -17.38 6.81
CA SER A 349 0.16 -17.95 6.33
C SER A 349 -0.86 -16.86 5.99
N LYS A 350 -1.44 -16.94 4.80
CA LYS A 350 -2.55 -16.06 4.37
C LYS A 350 -3.90 -16.45 4.97
N GLN A 351 -3.97 -17.59 5.65
CA GLN A 351 -5.20 -18.08 6.27
C GLN A 351 -5.39 -17.50 7.67
N ASN A 352 -4.32 -17.50 8.46
CA ASN A 352 -4.39 -17.17 9.89
C ASN A 352 -3.32 -16.17 10.37
N GLY A 353 -2.34 -15.80 9.52
CA GLY A 353 -1.26 -14.90 9.89
C GLY A 353 -0.18 -15.54 10.76
N GLU A 354 -0.13 -16.87 10.85
CA GLU A 354 0.87 -17.61 11.59
C GLU A 354 2.08 -17.94 10.73
N TRP A 355 3.22 -18.19 11.39
CA TRP A 355 4.47 -18.53 10.72
C TRP A 355 4.65 -20.04 10.62
N GLU A 356 4.76 -20.54 9.40
CA GLU A 356 4.93 -21.96 9.05
C GLU A 356 6.38 -22.22 8.61
N ASN A 357 7.00 -23.29 9.15
CA ASN A 357 8.37 -23.66 8.77
C ASN A 357 8.42 -24.15 7.32
N ILE A 358 9.43 -23.73 6.60
CA ILE A 358 9.76 -24.21 5.25
C ILE A 358 10.86 -25.26 5.34
N THR A 359 10.65 -26.41 4.70
CA THR A 359 11.69 -27.43 4.55
C THR A 359 12.73 -26.99 3.52
N LEU A 360 13.99 -26.88 3.95
CA LEU A 360 15.11 -26.57 3.10
C LEU A 360 15.65 -27.85 2.47
N LYS A 361 15.93 -27.84 1.16
CA LYS A 361 16.38 -29.00 0.40
C LYS A 361 17.89 -29.29 0.58
N ASP A 362 18.68 -28.29 0.89
CA ASP A 362 20.13 -28.41 1.01
C ASP A 362 20.62 -27.65 2.25
N SER A 363 21.39 -28.33 3.11
CA SER A 363 21.97 -27.73 4.32
C SER A 363 23.18 -26.83 4.03
N LYS A 364 23.84 -26.96 2.87
CA LYS A 364 24.99 -26.14 2.48
C LYS A 364 24.57 -24.84 1.79
N ASN A 365 23.56 -24.93 0.89
CA ASN A 365 23.00 -23.79 0.20
C ASN A 365 21.51 -23.75 0.50
N SER A 366 21.10 -23.13 1.58
CA SER A 366 19.70 -23.08 2.01
C SER A 366 18.74 -22.76 0.86
N THR A 367 18.28 -23.82 0.16
CA THR A 367 17.44 -23.69 -1.03
C THR A 367 16.06 -24.30 -0.79
N PHE A 368 15.05 -23.67 -1.39
CA PHE A 368 13.72 -24.25 -1.50
C PHE A 368 13.04 -23.82 -2.80
N PHE A 369 12.11 -24.64 -3.25
CA PHE A 369 11.30 -24.36 -4.43
C PHE A 369 10.01 -23.69 -4.04
N LEU A 370 9.59 -22.70 -4.82
CA LEU A 370 8.35 -21.95 -4.61
C LEU A 370 7.58 -21.87 -5.94
N ASN A 371 6.32 -22.25 -5.90
CA ASN A 371 5.36 -22.00 -6.98
C ASN A 371 4.37 -20.93 -6.52
N ILE A 372 4.19 -19.89 -7.31
CA ILE A 372 3.31 -18.76 -6.99
C ILE A 372 2.29 -18.60 -8.12
N SER A 373 1.01 -18.64 -7.75
CA SER A 373 -0.09 -18.39 -8.66
C SER A 373 -0.01 -17.01 -9.31
N GLU A 374 -0.81 -16.77 -10.31
CA GLU A 374 -0.86 -15.57 -11.14
C GLU A 374 -1.03 -14.30 -10.28
N GLY A 375 -0.07 -13.39 -10.39
CA GLY A 375 -0.05 -12.11 -9.68
C GLY A 375 0.08 -12.18 -8.17
N ASN A 376 0.24 -13.37 -7.59
CA ASN A 376 0.25 -13.59 -6.16
C ASN A 376 1.64 -13.34 -5.54
N GLY A 377 1.73 -13.28 -4.20
CA GLY A 377 2.98 -13.09 -3.48
C GLY A 377 3.00 -13.83 -2.14
N GLU A 378 4.19 -14.14 -1.62
CA GLU A 378 4.40 -14.86 -0.37
C GLU A 378 5.42 -14.14 0.51
N VAL A 379 5.18 -14.09 1.82
CA VAL A 379 6.01 -13.40 2.82
C VAL A 379 6.80 -14.40 3.65
N PHE A 380 8.08 -14.10 3.87
CA PHE A 380 9.00 -14.98 4.58
C PHE A 380 9.80 -14.21 5.63
N ARG A 381 10.25 -14.95 6.66
CA ARG A 381 11.30 -14.50 7.57
C ARG A 381 12.40 -15.55 7.72
N VAL A 382 13.60 -15.07 8.06
CA VAL A 382 14.81 -15.89 8.11
C VAL A 382 15.48 -15.77 9.46
N PHE A 383 15.85 -16.92 10.02
CA PHE A 383 16.67 -17.04 11.21
C PHE A 383 18.06 -17.53 10.80
N ASN A 384 19.10 -16.79 11.17
CA ASN A 384 20.47 -17.22 10.96
C ASN A 384 20.89 -18.24 12.06
N LYS A 385 21.89 -19.08 11.76
CA LYS A 385 22.64 -19.83 12.77
C LYS A 385 23.57 -18.84 13.48
N ASP A 386 23.69 -18.99 14.74
CA ASP A 386 24.66 -18.27 15.57
C ASP A 386 26.10 -18.54 15.14
#